data_f0f3c2d0cda1cc17e2762be24f9e12ed
#
_entry.id   f0f3c2d0cda1cc17e2762be24f9e12ed
#
_cell.length_a   1.000
_cell.length_b   1.000
_cell.length_c   1.000
_cell.angle_alpha   90.00
_cell.angle_beta   90.00
_cell.angle_gamma   90.00
#
_symmetry.space_group_name_H-M   'P 1'
#
loop_
_entity.id
_entity.type
_entity.pdbx_description
1 polymer ?
#
loop_
_entity_poly.entity_id
_entity_poly.type
_entity_poly.pdbx_seq_one_letter_code
_entity_poly.pdbx_strand_id
1 'polypeptide(L)'
;MKVTIKDVAREAEVSVATASMAINNKRGVNAETRNKVLKIAQKLAYVPNYSARSLVTKDSRSIGLLVPEIINPYYSSIVDIMAKLAEQKGYTLLLGISNSKSRTEKMYIESFMERRVLGVIVVP
;
A
#
# COMPACT_ATOMS: atom_id res chain seq x y z
N MET A 1 -11.50 -14.36 10.88
CA MET A 1 -11.76 -12.94 11.25
C MET A 1 -10.49 -12.11 11.03
N LYS A 2 -10.67 -10.91 10.53
CA LYS A 2 -9.54 -10.00 10.28
C LYS A 2 -9.10 -9.32 11.58
N VAL A 3 -7.83 -9.43 11.94
CA VAL A 3 -7.25 -8.76 13.11
C VAL A 3 -7.21 -7.24 12.85
N THR A 4 -7.68 -6.47 13.83
CA THR A 4 -7.70 -5.01 13.77
C THR A 4 -6.69 -4.39 14.72
N ILE A 5 -6.41 -3.08 14.56
CA ILE A 5 -5.56 -2.33 15.50
C ILE A 5 -6.12 -2.37 16.93
N LYS A 6 -7.44 -2.48 17.08
CA LYS A 6 -8.10 -2.61 18.38
C LYS A 6 -7.72 -3.92 19.09
N ASP A 7 -7.61 -5.01 18.33
CA ASP A 7 -7.17 -6.30 18.84
C ASP A 7 -5.71 -6.24 19.33
N VAL A 8 -4.83 -5.60 18.56
CA VAL A 8 -3.44 -5.39 18.95
C VAL A 8 -3.35 -4.54 20.22
N ALA A 9 -4.07 -3.42 20.27
CA ALA A 9 -4.08 -2.52 21.43
C ALA A 9 -4.56 -3.24 22.70
N ARG A 10 -5.62 -4.01 22.60
CA ARG A 10 -6.17 -4.80 23.71
C ARG A 10 -5.17 -5.82 24.22
N GLU A 11 -4.56 -6.61 23.34
CA GLU A 11 -3.59 -7.63 23.70
C GLU A 11 -2.29 -7.03 24.27
N ALA A 12 -1.91 -5.85 23.80
CA ALA A 12 -0.75 -5.10 24.30
C ALA A 12 -1.05 -4.29 25.57
N GLU A 13 -2.32 -4.24 25.99
CA GLU A 13 -2.75 -3.45 27.13
C GLU A 13 -2.41 -1.95 27.01
N VAL A 14 -2.58 -1.40 25.81
CA VAL A 14 -2.34 0.02 25.48
C VAL A 14 -3.57 0.61 24.79
N SER A 15 -3.62 1.93 24.70
CA SER A 15 -4.66 2.60 23.92
C SER A 15 -4.48 2.34 22.41
N VAL A 16 -5.55 2.45 21.64
CA VAL A 16 -5.50 2.36 20.17
C VAL A 16 -4.54 3.40 19.59
N ALA A 17 -4.54 4.61 20.15
CA ALA A 17 -3.61 5.68 19.75
C ALA A 17 -2.15 5.27 19.97
N THR A 18 -1.82 4.69 21.13
CA THR A 18 -0.47 4.21 21.43
C THR A 18 -0.05 3.07 20.51
N ALA A 19 -0.93 2.10 20.27
CA ALA A 19 -0.67 1.01 19.33
C ALA A 19 -0.42 1.54 17.92
N SER A 20 -1.22 2.48 17.46
CA SER A 20 -1.04 3.11 16.15
C SER A 20 0.29 3.86 16.03
N MET A 21 0.65 4.64 17.05
CA MET A 21 1.94 5.35 17.07
C MET A 21 3.14 4.38 17.06
N ALA A 22 3.05 3.30 17.82
CA ALA A 22 4.11 2.28 17.86
C ALA A 22 4.32 1.60 16.50
N ILE A 23 3.24 1.19 15.85
CA ILE A 23 3.28 0.52 14.54
C ILE A 23 3.77 1.46 13.45
N ASN A 24 3.40 2.74 13.52
CA ASN A 24 3.76 3.75 12.54
C ASN A 24 5.09 4.46 12.83
N ASN A 25 5.84 3.97 13.80
CA ASN A 25 7.13 4.52 14.23
C ASN A 25 7.08 6.03 14.53
N LYS A 26 5.99 6.49 15.11
CA LYS A 26 5.84 7.89 15.53
C LYS A 26 6.48 8.15 16.88
N ARG A 27 6.87 9.41 17.11
CA ARG A 27 7.42 9.84 18.40
C ARG A 27 6.33 9.80 19.49
N GLY A 28 6.75 9.69 20.75
CA GLY A 28 5.84 9.68 21.91
C GLY A 28 5.57 8.30 22.49
N VAL A 29 6.17 7.26 21.92
CA VAL A 29 6.13 5.88 22.45
C VAL A 29 7.55 5.46 22.78
N ASN A 30 7.78 4.98 24.02
CA ASN A 30 9.10 4.48 24.42
C ASN A 30 9.44 3.17 23.70
N ALA A 31 10.73 2.82 23.67
CA ALA A 31 11.23 1.64 22.98
C ALA A 31 10.63 0.34 23.52
N GLU A 32 10.43 0.21 24.82
CA GLU A 32 9.85 -0.97 25.45
C GLU A 32 8.39 -1.20 25.01
N THR A 33 7.56 -0.16 25.07
CA THR A 33 6.17 -0.22 24.62
C THR A 33 6.08 -0.50 23.12
N ARG A 34 6.93 0.14 22.32
CA ARG A 34 6.98 -0.10 20.87
C ARG A 34 7.30 -1.55 20.56
N ASN A 35 8.34 -2.11 21.18
CA ASN A 35 8.72 -3.50 20.98
C ASN A 35 7.62 -4.47 21.40
N LYS A 36 6.94 -4.21 22.50
CA LYS A 36 5.79 -4.99 22.96
C LYS A 36 4.67 -5.00 21.92
N VAL A 37 4.28 -3.84 21.43
CA VAL A 37 3.21 -3.70 20.42
C VAL A 37 3.60 -4.40 19.12
N LEU A 38 4.83 -4.22 18.63
CA LEU A 38 5.30 -4.85 17.39
C LEU A 38 5.33 -6.39 17.50
N LYS A 39 5.76 -6.94 18.63
CA LYS A 39 5.74 -8.40 18.86
C LYS A 39 4.31 -8.95 18.85
N ILE A 40 3.39 -8.25 19.48
CA ILE A 40 1.97 -8.65 19.53
C ILE A 40 1.34 -8.54 18.13
N ALA A 41 1.60 -7.47 17.40
CA ALA A 41 1.13 -7.31 16.02
C ALA A 41 1.61 -8.47 15.13
N GLN A 42 2.86 -8.87 15.27
CA GLN A 42 3.43 -10.02 14.55
C GLN A 42 2.77 -11.33 14.98
N LYS A 43 2.61 -11.57 16.27
CA LYS A 43 1.94 -12.77 16.83
C LYS A 43 0.51 -12.92 16.31
N LEU A 44 -0.23 -11.82 16.23
CA LEU A 44 -1.61 -11.80 15.75
C LEU A 44 -1.72 -11.76 14.21
N ALA A 45 -0.60 -11.73 13.51
CA ALA A 45 -0.54 -11.55 12.06
C ALA A 45 -1.32 -10.30 11.59
N TYR A 46 -1.19 -9.21 12.35
CA TYR A 46 -1.83 -7.94 12.03
C TYR A 46 -1.21 -7.31 10.78
N VAL A 47 -2.06 -6.98 9.82
CA VAL A 47 -1.67 -6.25 8.62
C VAL A 47 -2.28 -4.85 8.67
N PRO A 48 -1.46 -3.78 8.65
CA PRO A 48 -1.97 -2.42 8.64
C PRO A 48 -2.93 -2.17 7.47
N ASN A 49 -4.05 -1.50 7.76
CA ASN A 49 -4.98 -1.11 6.70
C ASN A 49 -4.48 0.16 6.02
N TYR A 50 -3.75 -0.01 4.91
CA TYR A 50 -3.22 1.11 4.14
C TYR A 50 -4.31 2.02 3.56
N SER A 51 -5.48 1.49 3.26
CA SER A 51 -6.61 2.29 2.76
C SER A 51 -7.12 3.26 3.83
N ALA A 52 -7.27 2.82 5.07
CA ALA A 52 -7.64 3.68 6.18
C ALA A 52 -6.53 4.70 6.51
N ARG A 53 -5.27 4.28 6.37
CA ARG A 53 -4.10 5.14 6.61
C ARG A 53 -3.98 6.23 5.55
N SER A 54 -4.23 5.93 4.28
CA SER A 54 -4.19 6.91 3.19
C SER A 54 -5.30 7.96 3.32
N LEU A 55 -6.42 7.62 3.96
CA LEU A 55 -7.48 8.58 4.30
C LEU A 55 -7.02 9.63 5.32
N VAL A 56 -6.20 9.23 6.29
CA VAL A 56 -5.69 10.12 7.35
C VAL A 56 -4.49 10.92 6.87
N THR A 57 -3.57 10.31 6.12
CA THR A 57 -2.32 10.93 5.69
C THR A 57 -2.36 11.55 4.30
N LYS A 58 -3.43 11.29 3.52
CA LYS A 58 -3.54 11.60 2.08
C LYS A 58 -2.38 11.05 1.23
N ASP A 59 -1.60 10.14 1.78
CA ASP A 59 -0.44 9.53 1.13
C ASP A 59 -0.78 8.09 0.75
N SER A 60 -1.16 7.93 -0.50
CA SER A 60 -1.42 6.62 -1.10
C SER A 60 -0.12 6.06 -1.66
N ARG A 61 0.69 5.40 -0.93
CA ARG A 61 1.98 4.85 -1.40
C ARG A 61 1.86 3.87 -2.58
N SER A 62 0.98 4.16 -3.52
CA SER A 62 0.79 3.36 -4.72
C SER A 62 0.69 4.22 -5.98
N ILE A 63 1.18 3.68 -7.08
CA ILE A 63 1.18 4.29 -8.41
C ILE A 63 0.57 3.29 -9.38
N GLY A 64 -0.35 3.73 -10.23
CA GLY A 64 -0.90 2.91 -11.29
C GLY A 64 -0.03 3.00 -12.55
N LEU A 65 0.23 1.86 -13.18
CA LEU A 65 0.86 1.78 -14.49
C LEU A 65 -0.03 0.95 -15.41
N LEU A 66 -0.41 1.53 -16.52
CA LEU A 66 -1.26 0.89 -17.52
C LEU A 66 -0.47 0.72 -18.81
N VAL A 67 -0.33 -0.52 -19.27
CA VAL A 67 0.38 -0.88 -20.50
C VAL A 67 -0.51 -1.71 -21.41
N PRO A 68 -0.28 -1.68 -22.74
CA PRO A 68 -1.10 -2.49 -23.67
C PRO A 68 -0.91 -3.98 -23.47
N GLU A 69 0.31 -4.42 -23.27
CA GLU A 69 0.69 -5.84 -23.14
C GLU A 69 2.02 -5.99 -22.39
N ILE A 70 2.37 -7.21 -22.01
CA ILE A 70 3.67 -7.51 -21.37
C ILE A 70 4.50 -8.57 -22.08
N ILE A 71 3.96 -9.16 -23.14
CA ILE A 71 4.69 -10.17 -23.94
C ILE A 71 5.80 -9.50 -24.74
N ASN A 72 5.52 -8.31 -25.29
CA ASN A 72 6.52 -7.54 -26.01
C ASN A 72 7.59 -7.01 -25.04
N PRO A 73 8.88 -7.30 -25.27
CA PRO A 73 9.98 -6.87 -24.40
C PRO A 73 10.05 -5.36 -24.15
N TYR A 74 9.56 -4.55 -25.08
CA TYR A 74 9.49 -3.10 -24.90
C TYR A 74 8.64 -2.73 -23.68
N TYR A 75 7.42 -3.24 -23.58
CA TYR A 75 6.53 -2.93 -22.45
C TYR A 75 6.97 -3.60 -21.15
N SER A 76 7.42 -4.85 -21.22
CA SER A 76 7.90 -5.54 -20.02
C SER A 76 9.15 -4.88 -19.42
N SER A 77 10.02 -4.29 -20.26
CA SER A 77 11.16 -3.51 -19.78
C SER A 77 10.72 -2.23 -19.08
N ILE A 78 9.71 -1.54 -19.59
CA ILE A 78 9.12 -0.36 -18.92
C ILE A 78 8.58 -0.75 -17.56
N VAL A 79 7.82 -1.84 -17.48
CA VAL A 79 7.25 -2.34 -16.23
C VAL A 79 8.35 -2.65 -15.21
N ASP A 80 9.40 -3.36 -15.61
CA ASP A 80 10.52 -3.70 -14.74
C ASP A 80 11.24 -2.46 -14.19
N ILE A 81 11.53 -1.50 -15.05
CA ILE A 81 12.19 -0.24 -14.66
C ILE A 81 11.29 0.54 -13.68
N MET A 82 10.02 0.68 -14.01
CA MET A 82 9.07 1.43 -13.18
C MET A 82 8.86 0.76 -11.83
N ALA A 83 8.79 -0.58 -11.78
CA ALA A 83 8.66 -1.32 -10.54
C ALA A 83 9.87 -1.09 -9.62
N LYS A 84 11.09 -1.16 -10.16
CA LYS A 84 12.33 -0.92 -9.41
C LYS A 84 12.40 0.52 -8.87
N LEU A 85 12.05 1.51 -9.71
CA LEU A 85 12.03 2.92 -9.28
C LEU A 85 10.98 3.17 -8.19
N ALA A 86 9.80 2.59 -8.33
CA ALA A 86 8.76 2.70 -7.31
C ALA A 86 9.21 2.10 -5.98
N GLU A 87 9.78 0.89 -6.00
CA GLU A 87 10.33 0.22 -4.83
C GLU A 87 11.39 1.07 -4.13
N GLN A 88 12.37 1.61 -4.87
CA GLN A 88 13.43 2.46 -4.31
C GLN A 88 12.88 3.70 -3.59
N LYS A 89 11.75 4.21 -4.03
CA LYS A 89 11.09 5.38 -3.44
C LYS A 89 10.01 5.01 -2.41
N GLY A 90 9.85 3.74 -2.08
CA GLY A 90 8.87 3.26 -1.11
C GLY A 90 7.42 3.25 -1.60
N TYR A 91 7.22 3.17 -2.93
CA TYR A 91 5.90 3.07 -3.54
C TYR A 91 5.62 1.65 -4.04
N THR A 92 4.35 1.29 -4.04
CA THR A 92 3.86 0.06 -4.66
C THR A 92 3.37 0.36 -6.07
N LEU A 93 3.79 -0.42 -7.04
CA LEU A 93 3.31 -0.33 -8.42
C LEU A 93 2.10 -1.25 -8.60
N LEU A 94 0.99 -0.69 -9.07
CA LEU A 94 -0.19 -1.43 -9.49
C LEU A 94 -0.21 -1.48 -11.01
N LEU A 95 -0.17 -2.68 -11.57
CA LEU A 95 -0.10 -2.89 -13.01
C LEU A 95 -1.48 -3.22 -13.59
N GLY A 96 -1.85 -2.51 -14.67
CA GLY A 96 -2.98 -2.83 -15.51
C GLY A 96 -2.53 -3.16 -16.93
N ILE A 97 -3.18 -4.12 -17.57
CA ILE A 97 -2.91 -4.52 -18.96
C ILE A 97 -4.19 -4.31 -19.77
N SER A 98 -4.16 -3.35 -20.70
CA SER A 98 -5.36 -2.93 -21.42
C SER A 98 -5.70 -3.81 -22.63
N ASN A 99 -4.73 -4.54 -23.16
CA ASN A 99 -4.85 -5.25 -24.43
C ASN A 99 -5.31 -4.34 -25.59
N SER A 100 -4.90 -3.08 -25.54
CA SER A 100 -5.28 -2.03 -26.50
C SER A 100 -6.80 -1.84 -26.64
N LYS A 101 -7.54 -2.10 -25.56
CA LYS A 101 -9.00 -1.96 -25.53
C LYS A 101 -9.40 -0.79 -24.64
N SER A 102 -10.03 0.22 -25.20
CA SER A 102 -10.51 1.41 -24.47
C SER A 102 -11.38 1.08 -23.27
N ARG A 103 -12.23 0.05 -23.39
CA ARG A 103 -13.09 -0.40 -22.29
C ARG A 103 -12.26 -0.90 -21.10
N THR A 104 -11.19 -1.65 -21.39
CA THR A 104 -10.30 -2.20 -20.38
C THR A 104 -9.45 -1.09 -19.75
N GLU A 105 -8.98 -0.13 -20.54
CA GLU A 105 -8.27 1.06 -20.03
C GLU A 105 -9.13 1.82 -19.02
N LYS A 106 -10.37 2.11 -19.40
CA LYS A 106 -11.31 2.81 -18.51
C LYS A 106 -11.53 2.06 -17.21
N MET A 107 -11.74 0.74 -17.29
CA MET A 107 -11.92 -0.11 -16.11
C MET A 107 -10.71 -0.03 -15.16
N TYR A 108 -9.48 -0.09 -15.68
CA TYR A 108 -8.28 0.00 -14.85
C TYR A 108 -8.12 1.40 -14.25
N ILE A 109 -8.37 2.46 -15.02
CA ILE A 109 -8.29 3.83 -14.51
C ILE A 109 -9.28 4.04 -13.35
N GLU A 110 -10.52 3.59 -13.51
CA GLU A 110 -11.53 3.64 -12.44
C GLU A 110 -11.08 2.84 -11.21
N SER A 111 -10.56 1.63 -11.41
CA SER A 111 -10.02 0.80 -10.32
C SER A 111 -8.85 1.47 -9.59
N PHE A 112 -7.95 2.12 -10.31
CA PHE A 112 -6.83 2.87 -9.71
C PHE A 112 -7.33 4.07 -8.91
N MET A 113 -8.33 4.78 -9.41
CA MET A 113 -8.97 5.89 -8.70
C MET A 113 -9.65 5.43 -7.41
N GLU A 114 -10.38 4.32 -7.45
CA GLU A 114 -11.00 3.73 -6.26
C GLU A 114 -9.97 3.34 -5.21
N ARG A 115 -8.81 2.86 -5.64
CA ARG A 115 -7.66 2.51 -4.77
C ARG A 115 -6.85 3.71 -4.34
N ARG A 116 -7.23 4.91 -4.78
CA ARG A 116 -6.57 6.17 -4.43
C ARG A 116 -5.07 6.17 -4.69
N VAL A 117 -4.67 5.66 -5.85
CA VAL A 117 -3.26 5.75 -6.26
C VAL A 117 -2.82 7.21 -6.36
N LEU A 118 -1.53 7.46 -6.11
CA LEU A 118 -0.95 8.81 -6.19
C LEU A 118 -1.07 9.41 -7.57
N GLY A 119 -0.94 8.57 -8.59
CA GLY A 119 -1.07 8.94 -9.99
C GLY A 119 -1.11 7.70 -10.88
N VAL A 120 -1.46 7.89 -12.14
CA VAL A 120 -1.52 6.83 -13.14
C VAL A 120 -0.61 7.21 -14.31
N ILE A 121 0.26 6.27 -14.69
CA ILE A 121 1.09 6.37 -15.89
C ILE A 121 0.46 5.46 -16.94
N VAL A 122 0.13 6.02 -18.08
CA VAL A 122 -0.44 5.29 -19.21
C VAL A 122 0.57 5.23 -20.33
N VAL A 123 0.91 4.03 -20.76
CA VAL A 123 1.73 3.80 -21.94
C VAL A 123 0.77 3.46 -23.09
N PRO A 124 0.71 4.29 -24.14
CA PRO A 124 -0.23 4.10 -25.25
C PRO A 124 0.12 2.90 -26.15
#